data_1ad5acabffa62afcfd515d8ef42a122c
#
_entry.id   1ad5acabffa62afcfd515d8ef42a122c
#
_cell.length_a   1.000
_cell.length_b   1.000
_cell.length_c   1.000
_cell.angle_alpha   90.00
_cell.angle_beta   90.00
_cell.angle_gamma   90.00
#
_symmetry.space_group_name_H-M   'P 1'
#
loop_
_entity.id
_entity.type
_entity.pdbx_description
1 polymer ?
#
loop_
_entity_poly.entity_id
_entity_poly.type
_entity_poly.pdbx_seq_one_letter_code
_entity_poly.pdbx_strand_id
1 'polypeptide(L)'
;GWEHDLTYEYLRGPLTTLLGPIVEICAPLLMEDLIRKKGMFPSRVRRFCTQELKVKPMQRYLAGRQDAGEELINAVGIRAAESDSRSKMPEWEWQDGFDCEVWRPIISWSEQQVIDIHRRHGLAPNPLYLLGATRVGCWPCIHARKSEIRLIADKDPARIVRLRLLEDQVAVAAAARAERDGREFTRPAWFQNPVSRSVDGKRDGLCWPIEKVVEWSRTVRGG
;
A
#
# COMPACT_ATOMS: atom_id res chain seq x y z
N GLY A 1 8.11 -1.82 7.62
CA GLY A 1 7.13 -2.46 6.87
C GLY A 1 5.72 -2.40 7.37
N TRP A 2 4.82 -2.51 6.42
CA TRP A 2 3.38 -2.59 6.68
C TRP A 2 2.76 -3.76 5.90
N GLU A 3 3.59 -4.55 5.28
CA GLU A 3 3.23 -5.77 4.59
C GLU A 3 3.02 -6.91 5.61
N HIS A 4 2.46 -8.02 5.16
CA HIS A 4 2.34 -9.24 5.94
C HIS A 4 3.69 -9.98 6.02
N ASP A 5 3.97 -10.66 7.13
CA ASP A 5 5.25 -11.36 7.35
C ASP A 5 5.53 -12.42 6.28
N LEU A 6 4.51 -13.17 5.83
CA LEU A 6 4.63 -14.11 4.72
C LEU A 6 5.18 -13.47 3.42
N THR A 7 4.97 -12.17 3.21
CA THR A 7 5.55 -11.48 2.06
C THR A 7 7.06 -11.29 2.23
N TYR A 8 7.52 -10.96 3.42
CA TYR A 8 8.96 -10.85 3.70
C TYR A 8 9.63 -12.23 3.64
N GLU A 9 9.01 -13.26 4.19
CA GLU A 9 9.50 -14.63 4.11
C GLU A 9 9.62 -15.10 2.66
N TYR A 10 8.61 -14.81 1.83
CA TYR A 10 8.63 -15.12 0.41
C TYR A 10 9.76 -14.40 -0.35
N LEU A 11 9.99 -13.11 -0.06
CA LEU A 11 11.06 -12.32 -0.67
C LEU A 11 12.44 -12.85 -0.27
N ARG A 12 12.64 -13.14 1.02
CA ARG A 12 13.93 -13.55 1.59
C ARG A 12 14.25 -15.03 1.39
N GLY A 13 13.26 -15.85 1.10
CA GLY A 13 13.39 -17.29 0.84
C GLY A 13 13.27 -17.63 -0.65
N PRO A 14 12.08 -18.03 -1.13
CA PRO A 14 11.89 -18.55 -2.48
C PRO A 14 12.38 -17.60 -3.58
N LEU A 15 12.12 -16.31 -3.44
CA LEU A 15 12.48 -15.35 -4.47
C LEU A 15 14.01 -15.10 -4.51
N THR A 16 14.64 -14.97 -3.36
CA THR A 16 16.11 -14.84 -3.26
C THR A 16 16.83 -16.09 -3.77
N THR A 17 16.26 -17.27 -3.53
CA THR A 17 16.82 -18.53 -4.03
C THR A 17 16.80 -18.58 -5.57
N LEU A 18 15.75 -18.05 -6.19
CA LEU A 18 15.63 -18.05 -7.65
C LEU A 18 16.43 -16.92 -8.32
N LEU A 19 16.38 -15.72 -7.77
CA LEU A 19 16.90 -14.50 -8.39
C LEU A 19 18.28 -14.07 -7.88
N GLY A 20 18.76 -14.67 -6.80
CA GLY A 20 19.94 -14.20 -6.08
C GLY A 20 19.61 -13.11 -5.05
N PRO A 21 20.63 -12.45 -4.48
CA PRO A 21 20.44 -11.48 -3.40
C PRO A 21 19.53 -10.34 -3.78
N ILE A 22 18.54 -10.06 -2.92
CA ILE A 22 17.59 -8.96 -3.06
C ILE A 22 17.97 -7.82 -2.11
N VAL A 23 18.07 -6.60 -2.63
CA VAL A 23 18.33 -5.41 -1.82
C VAL A 23 17.01 -4.88 -1.25
N GLU A 24 16.89 -4.86 0.06
CA GLU A 24 15.74 -4.27 0.75
C GLU A 24 15.99 -2.78 1.02
N ILE A 25 15.26 -1.92 0.32
CA ILE A 25 15.34 -0.47 0.51
C ILE A 25 14.30 -0.05 1.55
N CYS A 26 14.77 0.32 2.74
CA CYS A 26 13.92 0.67 3.86
C CYS A 26 13.74 2.19 3.99
N ALA A 27 12.53 2.60 4.33
CA ALA A 27 12.28 3.97 4.78
C ALA A 27 12.81 4.18 6.21
N PRO A 28 13.20 5.41 6.60
CA PRO A 28 13.71 5.71 7.94
C PRO A 28 12.65 5.59 9.04
N LEU A 29 11.37 5.61 8.68
CA LEU A 29 10.25 5.44 9.61
C LEU A 29 9.35 4.30 9.13
N LEU A 30 8.78 3.56 10.06
CA LEU A 30 7.71 2.62 9.78
C LEU A 30 6.38 3.35 9.54
N MET A 31 5.40 2.65 8.97
CA MET A 31 4.09 3.22 8.67
C MET A 31 3.42 3.85 9.91
N GLU A 32 3.45 3.16 11.05
CA GLU A 32 2.82 3.64 12.27
C GLU A 32 3.49 4.89 12.82
N ASP A 33 4.83 4.92 12.82
CA ASP A 33 5.59 6.07 13.31
C ASP A 33 5.37 7.28 12.41
N LEU A 34 5.26 7.04 11.11
CA LEU A 34 4.91 8.08 10.15
C LEU A 34 3.49 8.63 10.41
N ILE A 35 2.52 7.76 10.68
CA ILE A 35 1.14 8.14 11.03
C ILE A 35 1.12 8.93 12.33
N ARG A 36 1.79 8.46 13.39
CA ARG A 36 1.91 9.18 14.67
C ARG A 36 2.55 10.54 14.47
N LYS A 37 3.66 10.62 13.74
CA LYS A 37 4.35 11.87 13.43
C LYS A 37 3.47 12.87 12.69
N LYS A 38 2.67 12.40 11.71
CA LYS A 38 1.75 13.26 10.96
C LYS A 38 0.44 13.53 11.69
N GLY A 39 0.08 12.75 12.70
CA GLY A 39 -1.16 12.84 13.45
C GLY A 39 -2.41 12.67 12.57
N MET A 40 -2.27 11.88 11.48
CA MET A 40 -3.35 11.57 10.56
C MET A 40 -3.05 10.29 9.76
N PHE A 41 -4.12 9.65 9.27
CA PHE A 41 -3.99 8.52 8.36
C PHE A 41 -3.77 8.98 6.90
N PRO A 42 -3.06 8.17 6.08
CA PRO A 42 -3.01 8.44 4.65
C PRO A 42 -4.41 8.29 4.03
N SER A 43 -4.66 9.04 2.97
CA SER A 43 -5.92 8.99 2.24
C SER A 43 -5.70 8.95 0.74
N ARG A 44 -6.77 8.82 -0.05
CA ARG A 44 -6.68 8.83 -1.52
C ARG A 44 -6.05 10.11 -2.07
N VAL A 45 -6.31 11.26 -1.42
CA VAL A 45 -5.77 12.56 -1.82
C VAL A 45 -4.46 12.92 -1.13
N ARG A 46 -4.15 12.31 0.01
CA ARG A 46 -2.93 12.53 0.78
C ARG A 46 -2.16 11.24 0.96
N ARG A 47 -1.55 10.77 -0.12
CA ARG A 47 -0.82 9.49 -0.18
C ARG A 47 0.62 9.61 0.33
N PHE A 48 0.80 10.24 1.50
CA PHE A 48 2.13 10.39 2.08
C PHE A 48 2.83 9.04 2.34
N CYS A 49 2.06 7.97 2.58
CA CYS A 49 2.61 6.62 2.68
C CYS A 49 3.37 6.18 1.42
N THR A 50 2.90 6.54 0.23
CA THR A 50 3.61 6.25 -1.01
C THR A 50 4.88 7.09 -1.12
N GLN A 51 4.80 8.38 -0.84
CA GLN A 51 5.94 9.30 -0.96
C GLN A 51 7.05 8.95 0.04
N GLU A 52 6.70 8.85 1.32
CA GLU A 52 7.69 8.70 2.39
C GLU A 52 8.26 7.28 2.49
N LEU A 53 7.44 6.24 2.22
CA LEU A 53 7.83 4.85 2.46
C LEU A 53 8.27 4.11 1.19
N LYS A 54 8.04 4.69 0.00
CA LYS A 54 8.38 4.03 -1.28
C LYS A 54 9.19 4.94 -2.20
N VAL A 55 8.63 6.09 -2.59
CA VAL A 55 9.27 6.97 -3.60
C VAL A 55 10.59 7.55 -3.08
N LYS A 56 10.57 8.25 -1.95
CA LYS A 56 11.78 8.87 -1.39
C LYS A 56 12.91 7.88 -1.04
N PRO A 57 12.64 6.70 -0.45
CA PRO A 57 13.69 5.69 -0.27
C PRO A 57 14.31 5.24 -1.59
N MET A 58 13.49 5.01 -2.62
CA MET A 58 13.97 4.64 -3.95
C MET A 58 14.80 5.76 -4.57
N GLN A 59 14.32 7.00 -4.52
CA GLN A 59 15.07 8.17 -5.01
C GLN A 59 16.46 8.26 -4.39
N ARG A 60 16.56 8.14 -3.06
CA ARG A 60 17.86 8.16 -2.37
C ARG A 60 18.76 7.01 -2.76
N TYR A 61 18.20 5.82 -2.94
CA TYR A 61 18.98 4.66 -3.37
C TYR A 61 19.55 4.86 -4.79
N LEU A 62 18.69 5.29 -5.74
CA LEU A 62 19.12 5.54 -7.11
C LEU A 62 20.14 6.68 -7.19
N ALA A 63 19.90 7.79 -6.50
CA ALA A 63 20.85 8.90 -6.45
C ALA A 63 22.24 8.46 -5.95
N GLY A 64 22.30 7.66 -4.88
CA GLY A 64 23.57 7.14 -4.37
C GLY A 64 24.31 6.24 -5.37
N ARG A 65 23.59 5.52 -6.23
CA ARG A 65 24.19 4.71 -7.31
C ARG A 65 24.70 5.60 -8.46
N GLN A 66 23.92 6.63 -8.83
CA GLN A 66 24.32 7.61 -9.84
C GLN A 66 25.55 8.42 -9.40
N ASP A 67 25.59 8.84 -8.12
CA ASP A 67 26.77 9.50 -7.54
C ASP A 67 28.03 8.62 -7.59
N ALA A 68 27.86 7.29 -7.60
CA ALA A 68 28.94 6.33 -7.82
C ALA A 68 29.30 6.13 -9.30
N GLY A 69 28.70 6.87 -10.22
CA GLY A 69 28.98 6.84 -11.66
C GLY A 69 28.23 5.75 -12.43
N GLU A 70 27.16 5.17 -11.87
CA GLU A 70 26.38 4.14 -12.54
C GLU A 70 25.29 4.73 -13.43
N GLU A 71 25.16 4.22 -14.66
CA GLU A 71 24.01 4.47 -15.51
C GLU A 71 22.89 3.50 -15.13
N LEU A 72 21.70 4.02 -14.86
CA LEU A 72 20.60 3.26 -14.29
C LEU A 72 19.36 3.27 -15.17
N ILE A 73 18.68 2.11 -15.22
CA ILE A 73 17.31 1.97 -15.70
C ILE A 73 16.46 1.43 -14.53
N ASN A 74 15.42 2.16 -14.18
CA ASN A 74 14.48 1.74 -13.14
C ASN A 74 13.39 0.83 -13.73
N ALA A 75 13.58 -0.49 -13.68
CA ALA A 75 12.60 -1.45 -14.14
C ALA A 75 11.47 -1.65 -13.10
N VAL A 76 10.22 -1.38 -13.46
CA VAL A 76 9.06 -1.47 -12.57
C VAL A 76 8.02 -2.46 -13.05
N GLY A 77 7.66 -3.40 -12.17
CA GLY A 77 6.69 -4.46 -12.45
C GLY A 77 5.24 -4.02 -12.27
N ILE A 78 4.76 -3.07 -13.08
CA ILE A 78 3.36 -2.63 -13.08
C ILE A 78 2.66 -3.02 -14.37
N ARG A 79 1.32 -3.20 -14.30
CA ARG A 79 0.49 -3.56 -15.46
C ARG A 79 -0.61 -2.52 -15.69
N ALA A 80 -0.93 -2.27 -16.97
CA ALA A 80 -1.99 -1.36 -17.40
C ALA A 80 -3.35 -1.72 -16.79
N ALA A 81 -3.66 -3.02 -16.69
CA ALA A 81 -4.92 -3.52 -16.15
C ALA A 81 -5.16 -3.22 -14.65
N GLU A 82 -4.16 -2.74 -13.91
CA GLU A 82 -4.28 -2.51 -12.48
C GLU A 82 -5.01 -1.20 -12.11
N SER A 83 -5.03 -0.21 -13.01
CA SER A 83 -5.79 1.04 -12.82
C SER A 83 -5.79 1.92 -14.07
N ASP A 84 -6.78 2.83 -14.19
CA ASP A 84 -6.87 3.80 -15.29
C ASP A 84 -5.63 4.70 -15.40
N SER A 85 -4.97 5.03 -14.30
CA SER A 85 -3.74 5.81 -14.34
C SER A 85 -2.57 5.01 -14.91
N ARG A 86 -2.50 3.70 -14.62
CA ARG A 86 -1.46 2.82 -15.15
C ARG A 86 -1.67 2.46 -16.61
N SER A 87 -2.93 2.37 -17.08
CA SER A 87 -3.24 2.08 -18.48
C SER A 87 -2.74 3.16 -19.46
N LYS A 88 -2.45 4.36 -18.95
CA LYS A 88 -1.95 5.50 -19.72
C LYS A 88 -0.43 5.66 -19.67
N MET A 89 0.26 4.80 -18.90
CA MET A 89 1.71 4.88 -18.77
C MET A 89 2.38 4.22 -19.98
N PRO A 90 3.39 4.86 -20.58
CA PRO A 90 4.18 4.23 -21.65
C PRO A 90 5.07 3.12 -21.08
N GLU A 91 5.56 2.25 -21.94
CA GLU A 91 6.53 1.22 -21.55
C GLU A 91 7.85 1.84 -21.09
N TRP A 92 8.29 2.89 -21.77
CA TRP A 92 9.50 3.64 -21.47
C TRP A 92 9.19 5.12 -21.28
N GLU A 93 9.77 5.73 -20.26
CA GLU A 93 9.74 7.18 -20.06
C GLU A 93 10.91 7.64 -19.20
N TRP A 94 11.38 8.87 -19.43
CA TRP A 94 12.27 9.56 -18.52
C TRP A 94 11.49 10.05 -17.31
N GLN A 95 12.01 9.87 -16.11
CA GLN A 95 11.41 10.40 -14.88
C GLN A 95 12.39 11.30 -14.13
N ASP A 96 12.15 12.62 -14.20
CA ASP A 96 12.97 13.65 -13.52
C ASP A 96 13.14 13.35 -12.01
N GLY A 97 12.08 12.81 -11.38
CA GLY A 97 12.11 12.48 -9.95
C GLY A 97 13.09 11.36 -9.56
N PHE A 98 13.53 10.56 -10.51
CA PHE A 98 14.52 9.49 -10.31
C PHE A 98 15.82 9.75 -11.09
N ASP A 99 15.82 10.77 -11.94
CA ASP A 99 16.92 11.12 -12.83
C ASP A 99 17.42 9.91 -13.66
N CYS A 100 16.48 9.13 -14.17
CA CYS A 100 16.75 7.96 -15.02
C CYS A 100 15.53 7.55 -15.84
N GLU A 101 15.78 6.68 -16.82
CA GLU A 101 14.71 6.01 -17.54
C GLU A 101 13.96 5.02 -16.65
N VAL A 102 12.65 4.97 -16.82
CA VAL A 102 11.78 3.96 -16.21
C VAL A 102 11.26 3.04 -17.29
N TRP A 103 11.54 1.76 -17.12
CA TRP A 103 11.07 0.68 -17.98
C TRP A 103 9.98 -0.14 -17.30
N ARG A 104 8.87 -0.38 -18.01
CA ARG A 104 7.74 -1.19 -17.54
C ARG A 104 7.56 -2.43 -18.42
N PRO A 105 8.44 -3.43 -18.28
CA PRO A 105 8.50 -4.58 -19.20
C PRO A 105 7.21 -5.41 -19.27
N ILE A 106 6.37 -5.32 -18.25
CA ILE A 106 5.14 -6.10 -18.17
C ILE A 106 3.88 -5.23 -18.23
N ILE A 107 3.99 -3.98 -18.72
CA ILE A 107 2.87 -3.02 -18.73
C ILE A 107 1.65 -3.56 -19.48
N SER A 108 1.87 -4.29 -20.58
CA SER A 108 0.83 -4.89 -21.42
C SER A 108 0.40 -6.30 -20.99
N TRP A 109 1.01 -6.88 -19.97
CA TRP A 109 0.74 -8.27 -19.59
C TRP A 109 -0.60 -8.45 -18.92
N SER A 110 -1.27 -9.55 -19.25
CA SER A 110 -2.42 -10.06 -18.51
C SER A 110 -1.97 -10.70 -17.19
N GLU A 111 -2.92 -10.89 -16.28
CA GLU A 111 -2.66 -11.64 -15.03
C GLU A 111 -2.23 -13.09 -15.32
N GLN A 112 -2.82 -13.72 -16.37
CA GLN A 112 -2.46 -15.07 -16.77
C GLN A 112 -0.99 -15.16 -17.22
N GLN A 113 -0.50 -14.19 -17.98
CA GLN A 113 0.91 -14.17 -18.40
C GLN A 113 1.87 -14.06 -17.21
N VAL A 114 1.49 -13.30 -16.15
CA VAL A 114 2.27 -13.24 -14.90
C VAL A 114 2.26 -14.61 -14.20
N ILE A 115 1.13 -15.30 -14.15
CA ILE A 115 1.03 -16.65 -13.57
C ILE A 115 1.89 -17.64 -14.37
N ASP A 116 1.84 -17.56 -15.68
CA ASP A 116 2.55 -18.48 -16.57
C ASP A 116 4.07 -18.32 -16.49
N ILE A 117 4.59 -17.10 -16.32
CA ILE A 117 6.03 -16.90 -16.13
C ILE A 117 6.49 -17.49 -14.79
N HIS A 118 5.70 -17.35 -13.72
CA HIS A 118 6.00 -18.00 -12.44
C HIS A 118 6.08 -19.53 -12.59
N ARG A 119 5.10 -20.11 -13.26
CA ARG A 119 5.09 -21.56 -13.53
C ARG A 119 6.29 -22.01 -14.36
N ARG A 120 6.63 -21.27 -15.41
CA ARG A 120 7.79 -21.55 -16.27
C ARG A 120 9.09 -21.63 -15.49
N HIS A 121 9.25 -20.77 -14.48
CA HIS A 121 10.45 -20.71 -13.66
C HIS A 121 10.33 -21.50 -12.33
N GLY A 122 9.27 -22.30 -12.17
CA GLY A 122 9.06 -23.09 -10.95
C GLY A 122 8.89 -22.27 -9.66
N LEU A 123 8.54 -20.99 -9.81
CA LEU A 123 8.33 -20.11 -8.66
C LEU A 123 6.88 -20.20 -8.18
N ALA A 124 6.68 -20.63 -6.94
CA ALA A 124 5.37 -20.58 -6.30
C ALA A 124 4.89 -19.14 -6.14
N PRO A 125 3.57 -18.86 -6.21
CA PRO A 125 3.05 -17.53 -5.93
C PRO A 125 3.27 -17.16 -4.46
N ASN A 126 3.21 -15.84 -4.16
CA ASN A 126 3.22 -15.40 -2.78
C ASN A 126 2.12 -16.10 -1.97
N PRO A 127 2.43 -16.65 -0.76
CA PRO A 127 1.49 -17.42 0.05
C PRO A 127 0.16 -16.70 0.35
N LEU A 128 0.14 -15.38 0.38
CA LEU A 128 -1.10 -14.62 0.60
C LEU A 128 -2.16 -14.87 -0.48
N TYR A 129 -1.77 -15.16 -1.73
CA TYR A 129 -2.72 -15.56 -2.78
C TYR A 129 -3.40 -16.88 -2.45
N LEU A 130 -2.66 -17.82 -1.85
CA LEU A 130 -3.22 -19.12 -1.42
C LEU A 130 -4.18 -18.96 -0.23
N LEU A 131 -4.05 -17.88 0.55
CA LEU A 131 -4.98 -17.52 1.62
C LEU A 131 -6.22 -16.76 1.10
N GLY A 132 -6.27 -16.43 -0.19
CA GLY A 132 -7.39 -15.74 -0.81
C GLY A 132 -7.19 -14.23 -1.00
N ALA A 133 -5.97 -13.70 -0.83
CA ALA A 133 -5.69 -12.32 -1.16
C ALA A 133 -5.80 -12.11 -2.69
N THR A 134 -6.45 -11.02 -3.10
CA THR A 134 -6.56 -10.66 -4.52
C THR A 134 -5.35 -9.86 -5.02
N ARG A 135 -4.55 -9.37 -4.10
CA ARG A 135 -3.27 -8.67 -4.37
C ARG A 135 -2.36 -8.76 -3.15
N VAL A 136 -1.07 -8.62 -3.38
CA VAL A 136 -0.05 -8.53 -2.34
C VAL A 136 0.47 -7.10 -2.25
N GLY A 137 0.63 -6.59 -1.04
CA GLY A 137 1.11 -5.24 -0.75
C GLY A 137 0.89 -4.88 0.72
N CYS A 138 0.63 -3.61 0.99
CA CYS A 138 0.33 -3.15 2.34
C CYS A 138 -0.84 -3.93 2.97
N TRP A 139 -0.71 -4.30 4.23
CA TRP A 139 -1.65 -5.18 4.94
C TRP A 139 -2.21 -4.50 6.18
N PRO A 140 -3.39 -3.80 6.07
CA PRO A 140 -4.13 -3.46 4.86
C PRO A 140 -3.58 -2.23 4.12
N CYS A 141 -3.93 -2.12 2.85
CA CYS A 141 -3.81 -0.87 2.12
C CYS A 141 -5.01 0.06 2.40
N ILE A 142 -4.82 1.37 2.33
CA ILE A 142 -5.93 2.35 2.39
C ILE A 142 -6.96 2.17 1.26
N HIS A 143 -6.58 1.45 0.20
CA HIS A 143 -7.42 1.07 -0.92
C HIS A 143 -7.87 -0.39 -0.84
N ALA A 144 -7.80 -1.03 0.33
CA ALA A 144 -8.24 -2.41 0.49
C ALA A 144 -9.73 -2.55 0.12
N ARG A 145 -10.01 -3.63 -0.61
CA ARG A 145 -11.38 -4.00 -0.97
C ARG A 145 -12.07 -4.66 0.22
N LYS A 146 -13.38 -4.73 0.16
CA LYS A 146 -14.21 -5.38 1.19
C LYS A 146 -13.78 -6.82 1.49
N SER A 147 -13.47 -7.59 0.44
CA SER A 147 -12.98 -8.97 0.57
C SER A 147 -11.62 -9.05 1.27
N GLU A 148 -10.71 -8.10 0.99
CA GLU A 148 -9.40 -8.03 1.63
C GLU A 148 -9.52 -7.69 3.13
N ILE A 149 -10.41 -6.76 3.49
CA ILE A 149 -10.67 -6.42 4.90
C ILE A 149 -11.21 -7.64 5.65
N ARG A 150 -12.16 -8.38 5.05
CA ARG A 150 -12.67 -9.62 5.61
C ARG A 150 -11.58 -10.66 5.79
N LEU A 151 -10.74 -10.86 4.76
CA LEU A 151 -9.63 -11.80 4.81
C LEU A 151 -8.68 -11.48 5.97
N ILE A 152 -8.31 -10.20 6.14
CA ILE A 152 -7.45 -9.75 7.23
C ILE A 152 -8.11 -10.01 8.59
N ALA A 153 -9.39 -9.67 8.74
CA ALA A 153 -10.11 -9.90 9.99
C ALA A 153 -10.21 -11.38 10.37
N ASP A 154 -10.29 -12.27 9.38
CA ASP A 154 -10.44 -13.71 9.60
C ASP A 154 -9.09 -14.43 9.75
N LYS A 155 -8.03 -13.97 9.07
CA LYS A 155 -6.72 -14.64 9.04
C LYS A 155 -5.64 -13.97 9.89
N ASP A 156 -5.77 -12.67 10.15
CA ASP A 156 -4.84 -11.88 10.95
C ASP A 156 -5.61 -10.91 11.89
N PRO A 157 -6.40 -11.44 12.84
CA PRO A 157 -7.16 -10.60 13.77
C PRO A 157 -6.26 -9.69 14.62
N ALA A 158 -5.00 -10.07 14.86
CA ALA A 158 -4.03 -9.24 15.56
C ALA A 158 -3.76 -7.93 14.81
N ARG A 159 -3.79 -7.94 13.49
CA ARG A 159 -3.65 -6.74 12.66
C ARG A 159 -4.82 -5.77 12.85
N ILE A 160 -6.03 -6.29 13.02
CA ILE A 160 -7.22 -5.46 13.30
C ILE A 160 -7.09 -4.79 14.68
N VAL A 161 -6.64 -5.53 15.69
CA VAL A 161 -6.37 -4.98 17.04
C VAL A 161 -5.29 -3.89 16.95
N ARG A 162 -4.21 -4.14 16.23
CA ARG A 162 -3.12 -3.18 16.02
C ARG A 162 -3.61 -1.89 15.34
N LEU A 163 -4.47 -2.00 14.35
CA LEU A 163 -5.10 -0.85 13.69
C LEU A 163 -5.99 -0.05 14.63
N ARG A 164 -6.82 -0.71 15.43
CA ARG A 164 -7.66 -0.07 16.43
C ARG A 164 -6.84 0.75 17.41
N LEU A 165 -5.79 0.15 17.98
CA LEU A 165 -4.90 0.85 18.90
C LEU A 165 -4.22 2.06 18.25
N LEU A 166 -3.84 1.96 16.99
CA LEU A 166 -3.29 3.07 16.25
C LEU A 166 -4.33 4.18 16.01
N GLU A 167 -5.57 3.80 15.69
CA GLU A 167 -6.68 4.76 15.56
C GLU A 167 -6.95 5.52 16.86
N ASP A 168 -6.93 4.82 18.00
CA ASP A 168 -7.10 5.44 19.32
C ASP A 168 -5.98 6.44 19.64
N GLN A 169 -4.72 6.05 19.39
CA GLN A 169 -3.56 6.92 19.61
C GLN A 169 -3.64 8.20 18.75
N VAL A 170 -3.99 8.04 17.47
CA VAL A 170 -4.11 9.19 16.56
C VAL A 170 -5.32 10.07 16.92
N ALA A 171 -6.42 9.46 17.40
CA ALA A 171 -7.61 10.20 17.83
C ALA A 171 -7.32 11.11 19.04
N VAL A 172 -6.56 10.64 20.03
CA VAL A 172 -6.13 11.45 21.18
C VAL A 172 -5.33 12.67 20.71
N ALA A 173 -4.34 12.47 19.85
CA ALA A 173 -3.52 13.55 19.31
C ALA A 173 -4.34 14.54 18.44
N ALA A 174 -5.32 14.02 17.69
CA ALA A 174 -6.21 14.84 16.87
C ALA A 174 -7.19 15.67 17.72
N ALA A 175 -7.73 15.10 18.80
CA ALA A 175 -8.61 15.81 19.73
C ALA A 175 -7.89 16.99 20.39
N ALA A 176 -6.69 16.75 20.94
CA ALA A 176 -5.88 17.82 21.56
C ALA A 176 -5.53 18.94 20.56
N ARG A 177 -5.32 18.59 19.28
CA ARG A 177 -5.09 19.59 18.23
C ARG A 177 -6.36 20.37 17.90
N ALA A 178 -7.50 19.70 17.79
CA ALA A 178 -8.78 20.34 17.49
C ALA A 178 -9.16 21.35 18.60
N GLU A 179 -8.99 20.97 19.86
CA GLU A 179 -9.20 21.85 21.02
C GLU A 179 -8.30 23.09 20.97
N ARG A 180 -6.99 22.90 20.78
CA ARG A 180 -6.03 24.01 20.68
C ARG A 180 -6.35 24.96 19.52
N ASP A 181 -6.78 24.41 18.38
CA ASP A 181 -7.04 25.16 17.16
C ASP A 181 -8.48 25.71 17.08
N GLY A 182 -9.32 25.47 18.12
CA GLY A 182 -10.73 25.87 18.16
C GLY A 182 -11.59 25.24 17.06
N ARG A 183 -11.29 24.01 16.65
CA ARG A 183 -11.98 23.31 15.57
C ARG A 183 -12.83 22.17 16.12
N GLU A 184 -13.88 21.82 15.39
CA GLU A 184 -14.66 20.63 15.69
C GLU A 184 -13.80 19.37 15.54
N PHE A 185 -13.86 18.48 16.54
CA PHE A 185 -13.16 17.22 16.51
C PHE A 185 -13.84 16.22 15.57
N THR A 186 -13.08 15.71 14.61
CA THR A 186 -13.47 14.57 13.79
C THR A 186 -12.49 13.43 14.05
N ARG A 187 -13.02 12.28 14.51
CA ARG A 187 -12.18 11.08 14.78
C ARG A 187 -11.51 10.59 13.50
N PRO A 188 -10.18 10.58 13.45
CA PRO A 188 -9.45 9.97 12.34
C PRO A 188 -9.53 8.45 12.41
N ALA A 189 -9.64 7.79 11.25
CA ALA A 189 -9.55 6.34 11.14
C ALA A 189 -8.84 5.95 9.85
N TRP A 190 -8.44 4.67 9.76
CA TRP A 190 -7.72 4.14 8.60
C TRP A 190 -8.55 4.19 7.31
N PHE A 191 -9.83 3.90 7.41
CA PHE A 191 -10.73 3.86 6.28
C PHE A 191 -11.75 4.99 6.28
N GLN A 192 -11.98 5.58 5.11
CA GLN A 192 -13.14 6.43 4.91
C GLN A 192 -14.41 5.57 4.92
N ASN A 193 -15.55 6.18 5.28
CA ASN A 193 -16.85 5.54 5.24
C ASN A 193 -17.11 4.93 3.84
N PRO A 194 -17.17 3.59 3.71
CA PRO A 194 -17.32 2.93 2.42
C PRO A 194 -18.73 3.06 1.84
N VAL A 195 -19.72 3.44 2.66
CA VAL A 195 -21.14 3.55 2.30
C VAL A 195 -21.55 4.99 2.02
N SER A 196 -20.67 5.95 2.27
CA SER A 196 -20.96 7.36 2.00
C SER A 196 -21.31 7.54 0.53
N ARG A 197 -22.59 7.92 0.28
CA ARG A 197 -23.01 8.40 -1.02
C ARG A 197 -22.55 9.84 -1.19
N SER A 198 -22.00 10.16 -2.34
CA SER A 198 -21.73 11.54 -2.71
C SER A 198 -23.08 12.25 -2.85
N VAL A 199 -23.35 13.20 -1.95
CA VAL A 199 -24.35 14.23 -2.16
C VAL A 199 -23.59 15.40 -2.79
N ASP A 200 -24.00 15.83 -3.96
CA ASP A 200 -23.36 16.92 -4.73
C ASP A 200 -21.84 16.70 -5.04
N GLY A 201 -21.43 15.45 -5.28
CA GLY A 201 -20.04 15.12 -5.61
C GLY A 201 -19.08 15.14 -4.42
N LYS A 202 -19.52 15.50 -3.22
CA LYS A 202 -18.73 15.48 -1.99
C LYS A 202 -19.13 14.31 -1.11
N ARG A 203 -18.16 13.49 -0.71
CA ARG A 203 -18.35 12.51 0.36
C ARG A 203 -18.40 13.24 1.69
N ASP A 204 -19.13 12.69 2.66
CA ASP A 204 -19.26 13.24 4.02
C ASP A 204 -17.92 13.40 4.78
N GLY A 205 -16.82 12.95 4.20
CA GLY A 205 -15.49 13.03 4.82
C GLY A 205 -15.33 12.19 6.09
N LEU A 206 -16.40 11.52 6.53
CA LEU A 206 -16.37 10.72 7.76
C LEU A 206 -15.51 9.47 7.57
N CYS A 207 -14.76 9.16 8.61
CA CYS A 207 -14.01 7.92 8.72
C CYS A 207 -14.76 6.94 9.61
N TRP A 208 -14.67 5.66 9.30
CA TRP A 208 -15.22 4.62 10.16
C TRP A 208 -14.10 3.94 10.95
N PRO A 209 -14.29 3.73 12.27
CA PRO A 209 -13.39 2.89 13.06
C PRO A 209 -13.26 1.51 12.42
N ILE A 210 -12.09 0.90 12.59
CA ILE A 210 -11.78 -0.37 11.92
C ILE A 210 -12.79 -1.48 12.24
N GLU A 211 -13.33 -1.52 13.46
CA GLU A 211 -14.33 -2.51 13.87
C GLU A 211 -15.59 -2.41 12.99
N LYS A 212 -16.08 -1.18 12.80
CA LYS A 212 -17.25 -0.94 11.95
C LYS A 212 -16.99 -1.31 10.48
N VAL A 213 -15.78 -1.10 10.00
CA VAL A 213 -15.36 -1.50 8.65
C VAL A 213 -15.30 -3.02 8.54
N VAL A 214 -14.82 -3.72 9.57
CA VAL A 214 -14.83 -5.19 9.64
C VAL A 214 -16.26 -5.73 9.63
N GLU A 215 -17.16 -5.19 10.44
CA GLU A 215 -18.59 -5.56 10.43
C GLU A 215 -19.20 -5.37 9.04
N TRP A 216 -18.99 -4.21 8.44
CA TRP A 216 -19.45 -3.94 7.07
C TRP A 216 -18.87 -4.93 6.07
N SER A 217 -17.61 -5.34 6.22
CA SER A 217 -16.96 -6.29 5.33
C SER A 217 -17.65 -7.66 5.29
N ARG A 218 -18.38 -8.01 6.36
CA ARG A 218 -19.14 -9.27 6.51
C ARG A 218 -20.57 -9.19 5.98
N THR A 219 -21.05 -8.01 5.61
CA THR A 219 -22.39 -7.86 5.04
C THR A 219 -22.44 -8.26 3.57
N VAL A 220 -23.63 -8.56 3.03
CA VAL A 220 -23.84 -8.87 1.60
C VAL A 220 -23.81 -7.60 0.74
N ARG A 221 -24.15 -6.43 1.31
CA ARG A 221 -24.30 -5.16 0.56
C ARG A 221 -22.95 -4.45 0.40
N GLY A 222 -22.72 -3.85 -0.77
CA GLY A 222 -21.62 -2.91 -1.00
C GLY A 222 -20.27 -3.56 -1.23
N GLY A 223 -20.18 -4.57 -2.10
CA GLY A 223 -18.93 -5.12 -2.64
C GLY A 223 -18.56 -4.48 -3.95
#